data_67cda2c491dcc1d95305743e2752b1e4
#
_entry.id   67cda2c491dcc1d95305743e2752b1e4
#
_cell.length_a   1.000
_cell.length_b   1.000
_cell.length_c   1.000
_cell.angle_alpha   90.00
_cell.angle_beta   90.00
_cell.angle_gamma   90.00
#
_symmetry.space_group_name_H-M   'P 1'
#
loop_
_entity.id
_entity.type
_entity.pdbx_description
1 polymer ?
#
loop_
_entity_poly.entity_id
_entity_poly.type
_entity_poly.pdbx_seq_one_letter_code
_entity_poly.pdbx_strand_id
1 'polypeptide(L)'
;VFQQFSILPVTIAEIVSETTPENIDYNKVKRCLIVAGLWNKIEQLTNGVNSQFGKTIYDDGVEFSGGEIQKLLLARAMYKNAPVMLLDEPTAALDPIAESTLYGNYNQISFQKTTVFVSHRLASTSFCDRIILIENGKICEEGSHNELLKQNGTYRMLFETQAKYYKNNLDKTEVAE
;
A
#
# COMPACT_ATOMS: atom_id res chain seq x y z
N VAL A 1 5.18 2.81 -6.24
CA VAL A 1 4.53 3.85 -5.41
C VAL A 1 5.63 4.50 -4.61
N PHE A 2 5.76 5.81 -4.65
CA PHE A 2 6.81 6.57 -3.98
C PHE A 2 6.19 7.39 -2.85
N GLN A 3 6.99 7.76 -1.84
CA GLN A 3 6.56 8.63 -0.74
C GLN A 3 6.24 10.06 -1.21
N GLN A 4 6.98 10.58 -2.20
CA GLN A 4 6.70 11.88 -2.81
C GLN A 4 6.05 11.65 -4.18
N PHE A 5 4.85 12.14 -4.34
CA PHE A 5 4.05 12.00 -5.55
C PHE A 5 3.29 13.30 -5.84
N SER A 6 3.08 13.54 -7.12
CA SER A 6 2.16 14.56 -7.59
C SER A 6 0.97 13.88 -8.24
N ILE A 7 -0.23 14.29 -7.84
CA ILE A 7 -1.48 13.86 -8.46
C ILE A 7 -2.05 15.04 -9.22
N LEU A 8 -2.37 14.81 -10.50
CA LEU A 8 -3.04 15.82 -11.31
C LEU A 8 -4.49 16.00 -10.84
N PRO A 9 -5.03 17.23 -10.92
CA PRO A 9 -6.41 17.51 -10.59
C PRO A 9 -7.33 17.08 -11.74
N VAL A 10 -7.56 15.79 -11.85
CA VAL A 10 -8.42 15.14 -12.84
C VAL A 10 -9.35 14.17 -12.13
N THR A 11 -10.20 13.43 -12.84
CA THR A 11 -11.10 12.45 -12.22
C THR A 11 -10.33 11.29 -11.59
N ILE A 12 -10.93 10.66 -10.58
CA ILE A 12 -10.35 9.48 -9.93
C ILE A 12 -10.08 8.36 -10.95
N ALA A 13 -10.97 8.19 -11.93
CA ALA A 13 -10.79 7.20 -12.98
C ALA A 13 -9.56 7.50 -13.86
N GLU A 14 -9.33 8.76 -14.21
CA GLU A 14 -8.13 9.19 -14.97
C GLU A 14 -6.85 9.03 -14.15
N ILE A 15 -6.90 9.34 -12.84
CA ILE A 15 -5.74 9.12 -11.93
C ILE A 15 -5.35 7.65 -11.90
N VAL A 16 -6.31 6.75 -11.80
CA VAL A 16 -6.06 5.30 -11.71
C VAL A 16 -5.61 4.72 -13.04
N SER A 17 -6.23 5.14 -14.15
CA SER A 17 -5.98 4.59 -15.48
C SER A 17 -4.77 5.20 -16.18
N GLU A 18 -4.39 6.43 -15.83
CA GLU A 18 -3.35 7.23 -16.52
C GLU A 18 -3.65 7.35 -18.04
N THR A 19 -4.94 7.46 -18.41
CA THR A 19 -5.36 7.57 -19.81
C THR A 19 -6.53 8.54 -19.96
N THR A 20 -6.86 8.88 -21.21
CA THR A 20 -7.98 9.77 -21.52
C THR A 20 -9.33 9.08 -21.29
N PRO A 21 -10.41 9.84 -21.01
CA PRO A 21 -11.74 9.30 -20.67
C PRO A 21 -12.26 8.22 -21.63
N GLU A 22 -11.97 8.37 -22.92
CA GLU A 22 -12.46 7.46 -23.98
C GLU A 22 -11.80 6.07 -23.92
N ASN A 23 -10.63 5.97 -23.26
CA ASN A 23 -9.83 4.75 -23.20
C ASN A 23 -9.87 4.08 -21.82
N ILE A 24 -10.71 4.57 -20.91
CA ILE A 24 -10.78 4.04 -19.55
C ILE A 24 -11.58 2.73 -19.53
N ASP A 25 -10.96 1.64 -19.04
CA ASP A 25 -11.70 0.45 -18.60
C ASP A 25 -12.21 0.66 -17.16
N TYR A 26 -13.43 1.18 -17.04
CA TYR A 26 -14.07 1.46 -15.75
C TYR A 26 -14.24 0.21 -14.87
N ASN A 27 -14.42 -0.97 -15.46
CA ASN A 27 -14.51 -2.22 -14.71
C ASN A 27 -13.16 -2.58 -14.10
N LYS A 28 -12.08 -2.35 -14.83
CA LYS A 28 -10.71 -2.54 -14.32
C LYS A 28 -10.36 -1.52 -13.23
N VAL A 29 -10.74 -0.24 -13.41
CA VAL A 29 -10.60 0.80 -12.38
C VAL A 29 -11.29 0.35 -11.09
N LYS A 30 -12.57 -0.07 -11.17
CA LYS A 30 -13.34 -0.55 -10.02
C LYS A 30 -12.65 -1.71 -9.32
N ARG A 31 -12.21 -2.74 -10.06
CA ARG A 31 -11.49 -3.89 -9.48
C ARG A 31 -10.21 -3.46 -8.75
N CYS A 32 -9.41 -2.57 -9.34
CA CYS A 32 -8.20 -2.07 -8.71
C CYS A 32 -8.49 -1.30 -7.41
N LEU A 33 -9.52 -0.46 -7.40
CA LEU A 33 -9.96 0.29 -6.21
C LEU A 33 -10.49 -0.63 -5.10
N ILE A 34 -11.19 -1.72 -5.45
CA ILE A 34 -11.65 -2.73 -4.48
C ILE A 34 -10.44 -3.40 -3.82
N VAL A 35 -9.49 -3.91 -4.60
CA VAL A 35 -8.31 -4.61 -4.08
C VAL A 35 -7.42 -3.67 -3.26
N ALA A 36 -7.31 -2.41 -3.67
CA ALA A 36 -6.60 -1.38 -2.91
C ALA A 36 -7.34 -0.93 -1.62
N GLY A 37 -8.58 -1.38 -1.40
CA GLY A 37 -9.38 -1.04 -0.23
C GLY A 37 -9.87 0.41 -0.21
N LEU A 38 -10.12 1.02 -1.38
CA LEU A 38 -10.61 2.40 -1.50
C LEU A 38 -12.05 2.49 -2.04
N TRP A 39 -12.60 1.39 -2.56
CA TRP A 39 -13.89 1.38 -3.24
C TRP A 39 -15.04 1.91 -2.37
N ASN A 40 -15.15 1.51 -1.10
CA ASN A 40 -16.22 1.93 -0.20
C ASN A 40 -16.30 3.46 -0.02
N LYS A 41 -15.17 4.14 -0.10
CA LYS A 41 -15.11 5.61 -0.09
C LYS A 41 -15.60 6.19 -1.42
N ILE A 42 -15.16 5.60 -2.53
CA ILE A 42 -15.47 6.10 -3.88
C ILE A 42 -16.97 5.93 -4.23
N GLU A 43 -17.58 4.81 -3.86
CA GLU A 43 -18.99 4.56 -4.15
C GLU A 43 -19.97 5.49 -3.41
N GLN A 44 -19.51 6.14 -2.33
CA GLN A 44 -20.28 7.13 -1.58
C GLN A 44 -20.19 8.54 -2.18
N LEU A 45 -19.30 8.78 -3.14
CA LEU A 45 -19.16 10.06 -3.80
C LEU A 45 -20.29 10.23 -4.83
N THR A 46 -20.82 11.46 -4.98
CA THR A 46 -21.91 11.78 -5.89
C THR A 46 -21.64 11.33 -7.32
N ASN A 47 -20.40 11.53 -7.81
CA ASN A 47 -19.98 11.18 -9.17
C ASN A 47 -19.13 9.89 -9.19
N GLY A 48 -19.00 9.17 -8.05
CA GLY A 48 -18.20 7.96 -7.96
C GLY A 48 -16.78 8.15 -8.48
N VAL A 49 -16.32 7.28 -9.38
CA VAL A 49 -14.98 7.37 -10.00
C VAL A 49 -14.79 8.58 -10.92
N ASN A 50 -15.87 9.25 -11.32
CA ASN A 50 -15.83 10.47 -12.15
C ASN A 50 -15.74 11.75 -11.28
N SER A 51 -15.66 11.63 -9.95
CA SER A 51 -15.43 12.77 -9.07
C SER A 51 -14.04 13.37 -9.35
N GLN A 52 -14.01 14.71 -9.41
CA GLN A 52 -12.77 15.47 -9.59
C GLN A 52 -11.92 15.42 -8.32
N PHE A 53 -10.62 15.20 -8.48
CA PHE A 53 -9.66 15.27 -7.37
C PHE A 53 -9.10 16.68 -7.25
N GLY A 54 -9.04 17.22 -6.02
CA GLY A 54 -8.44 18.52 -5.74
C GLY A 54 -9.47 19.60 -5.41
N LYS A 55 -9.91 19.65 -4.16
CA LYS A 55 -10.87 20.63 -3.62
C LYS A 55 -10.40 22.07 -3.72
N THR A 56 -9.08 22.30 -3.78
CA THR A 56 -8.50 23.63 -3.99
C THR A 56 -8.69 24.16 -5.41
N ILE A 57 -9.03 23.32 -6.37
CA ILE A 57 -9.17 23.66 -7.78
C ILE A 57 -10.63 23.59 -8.22
N TYR A 58 -11.37 22.60 -7.71
CA TYR A 58 -12.78 22.36 -8.04
C TYR A 58 -13.66 22.54 -6.79
N ASP A 59 -14.72 23.31 -6.88
CA ASP A 59 -15.63 23.55 -5.78
C ASP A 59 -16.28 22.26 -5.24
N ASP A 60 -16.55 21.31 -6.14
CA ASP A 60 -17.10 19.97 -5.84
C ASP A 60 -15.99 18.89 -5.77
N GLY A 61 -14.72 19.31 -5.80
CA GLY A 61 -13.58 18.42 -5.76
C GLY A 61 -13.49 17.61 -4.48
N VAL A 62 -12.97 16.39 -4.57
CA VAL A 62 -12.75 15.52 -3.42
C VAL A 62 -11.31 15.61 -2.93
N GLU A 63 -11.15 15.46 -1.61
CA GLU A 63 -9.86 15.32 -0.95
C GLU A 63 -9.77 13.96 -0.29
N PHE A 64 -8.57 13.41 -0.32
CA PHE A 64 -8.24 12.14 0.34
C PHE A 64 -7.21 12.35 1.44
N SER A 65 -7.34 11.59 2.52
CA SER A 65 -6.29 11.46 3.54
C SER A 65 -5.02 10.84 2.95
N GLY A 66 -3.90 10.96 3.64
CA GLY A 66 -2.64 10.35 3.19
C GLY A 66 -2.76 8.84 2.93
N GLY A 67 -3.48 8.11 3.78
CA GLY A 67 -3.74 6.68 3.59
C GLY A 67 -4.65 6.38 2.40
N GLU A 68 -5.68 7.21 2.16
CA GLU A 68 -6.55 7.07 0.98
C GLU A 68 -5.78 7.36 -0.31
N ILE A 69 -4.87 8.32 -0.30
CA ILE A 69 -3.97 8.62 -1.42
C ILE A 69 -3.05 7.42 -1.69
N GLN A 70 -2.46 6.81 -0.67
CA GLN A 70 -1.63 5.61 -0.86
C GLN A 70 -2.42 4.47 -1.52
N LYS A 71 -3.66 4.24 -1.08
CA LYS A 71 -4.58 3.26 -1.71
C LYS A 71 -4.89 3.60 -3.17
N LEU A 72 -5.11 4.89 -3.47
CA LEU A 72 -5.34 5.35 -4.85
C LEU A 72 -4.13 5.09 -5.75
N LEU A 73 -2.92 5.41 -5.26
CA LEU A 73 -1.68 5.17 -6.00
C LEU A 73 -1.38 3.68 -6.19
N LEU A 74 -1.77 2.85 -5.22
CA LEU A 74 -1.69 1.39 -5.36
C LEU A 74 -2.64 0.90 -6.45
N ALA A 75 -3.90 1.37 -6.47
CA ALA A 75 -4.87 1.05 -7.53
C ALA A 75 -4.33 1.43 -8.91
N ARG A 76 -3.68 2.60 -9.04
CA ARG A 76 -3.00 3.06 -10.26
C ARG A 76 -1.89 2.10 -10.69
N ALA A 77 -1.01 1.71 -9.77
CA ALA A 77 0.07 0.76 -10.05
C ALA A 77 -0.47 -0.61 -10.52
N MET A 78 -1.58 -1.07 -9.92
CA MET A 78 -2.26 -2.29 -10.32
C MET A 78 -2.91 -2.18 -11.70
N TYR A 79 -3.56 -1.05 -12.00
CA TYR A 79 -4.19 -0.82 -13.29
C TYR A 79 -3.19 -0.88 -14.44
N LYS A 80 -1.99 -0.33 -14.25
CA LYS A 80 -0.90 -0.39 -15.24
C LYS A 80 -0.51 -1.82 -15.61
N ASN A 81 -0.68 -2.77 -14.72
CA ASN A 81 -0.43 -4.20 -14.93
C ASN A 81 0.98 -4.53 -15.44
N ALA A 82 1.99 -3.79 -15.01
CA ALA A 82 3.38 -4.04 -15.38
C ALA A 82 3.88 -5.38 -14.82
N PRO A 83 4.81 -6.08 -15.51
CA PRO A 83 5.38 -7.34 -15.03
C PRO A 83 6.23 -7.18 -13.77
N VAL A 84 6.75 -5.98 -13.52
CA VAL A 84 7.51 -5.63 -12.31
C VAL A 84 6.80 -4.49 -11.60
N MET A 85 6.58 -4.63 -10.30
CA MET A 85 5.98 -3.61 -9.44
C MET A 85 6.95 -3.23 -8.32
N LEU A 86 7.18 -1.93 -8.15
CA LEU A 86 8.01 -1.39 -7.07
C LEU A 86 7.10 -0.67 -6.07
N LEU A 87 7.10 -1.13 -4.83
CA LEU A 87 6.32 -0.58 -3.73
C LEU A 87 7.28 -0.07 -2.65
N ASP A 88 7.37 1.24 -2.53
CA ASP A 88 8.21 1.90 -1.52
C ASP A 88 7.30 2.41 -0.40
N GLU A 89 7.42 1.79 0.77
CA GLU A 89 6.62 2.04 1.97
C GLU A 89 5.11 2.24 1.71
N PRO A 90 4.44 1.32 0.99
CA PRO A 90 3.07 1.52 0.51
C PRO A 90 2.01 1.56 1.62
N THR A 91 2.40 1.35 2.87
CA THR A 91 1.51 1.35 4.03
C THR A 91 1.90 2.41 5.08
N ALA A 92 2.85 3.29 4.78
CA ALA A 92 3.39 4.24 5.77
C ALA A 92 2.32 5.16 6.40
N ALA A 93 1.29 5.54 5.64
CA ALA A 93 0.19 6.40 6.11
C ALA A 93 -1.08 5.61 6.50
N LEU A 94 -1.02 4.27 6.57
CA LEU A 94 -2.15 3.44 6.97
C LEU A 94 -2.11 3.16 8.49
N ASP A 95 -3.30 3.08 9.08
CA ASP A 95 -3.48 2.50 10.40
C ASP A 95 -3.25 0.98 10.38
N PRO A 96 -3.00 0.33 11.55
CA PRO A 96 -2.68 -1.10 11.59
C PRO A 96 -3.75 -2.03 11.03
N ILE A 97 -5.04 -1.64 11.11
CA ILE A 97 -6.16 -2.46 10.61
C ILE A 97 -6.21 -2.38 9.08
N ALA A 98 -6.12 -1.17 8.53
CA ALA A 98 -6.06 -0.95 7.09
C ALA A 98 -4.82 -1.60 6.47
N GLU A 99 -3.68 -1.55 7.17
CA GLU A 99 -2.44 -2.20 6.78
C GLU A 99 -2.60 -3.73 6.72
N SER A 100 -3.15 -4.36 7.77
CA SER A 100 -3.41 -5.80 7.81
C SER A 100 -4.34 -6.25 6.68
N THR A 101 -5.40 -5.47 6.42
CA THR A 101 -6.34 -5.75 5.32
C THR A 101 -5.64 -5.69 3.97
N LEU A 102 -4.77 -4.70 3.77
CA LEU A 102 -4.00 -4.57 2.55
C LEU A 102 -3.03 -5.74 2.37
N TYR A 103 -2.34 -6.18 3.44
CA TYR A 103 -1.46 -7.36 3.39
C TYR A 103 -2.21 -8.63 2.99
N GLY A 104 -3.45 -8.83 3.46
CA GLY A 104 -4.30 -9.93 3.01
C GLY A 104 -4.55 -9.93 1.49
N ASN A 105 -4.50 -8.77 0.85
CA ASN A 105 -4.71 -8.62 -0.59
C ASN A 105 -3.41 -8.73 -1.41
N TYR A 106 -2.22 -8.80 -0.77
CA TYR A 106 -0.95 -8.79 -1.52
C TYR A 106 -0.80 -9.97 -2.48
N ASN A 107 -1.35 -11.13 -2.18
CA ASN A 107 -1.36 -12.26 -3.10
C ASN A 107 -2.10 -11.92 -4.41
N GLN A 108 -3.15 -11.10 -4.35
CA GLN A 108 -3.86 -10.63 -5.55
C GLN A 108 -3.09 -9.53 -6.27
N ILE A 109 -2.41 -8.65 -5.52
CA ILE A 109 -1.63 -7.54 -6.06
C ILE A 109 -0.40 -8.05 -6.80
N SER A 110 0.31 -9.04 -6.23
CA SER A 110 1.55 -9.61 -6.78
C SER A 110 1.34 -10.80 -7.71
N PHE A 111 0.09 -11.25 -7.91
CA PHE A 111 -0.19 -12.42 -8.75
C PHE A 111 0.40 -12.28 -10.15
N GLN A 112 1.22 -13.26 -10.55
CA GLN A 112 1.97 -13.31 -11.83
C GLN A 112 2.89 -12.11 -12.10
N LYS A 113 3.41 -11.45 -11.04
CA LYS A 113 4.31 -10.30 -11.16
C LYS A 113 5.52 -10.47 -10.26
N THR A 114 6.64 -9.87 -10.64
CA THR A 114 7.74 -9.63 -9.73
C THR A 114 7.45 -8.37 -8.93
N THR A 115 7.31 -8.49 -7.61
CA THR A 115 7.05 -7.33 -6.74
C THR A 115 8.25 -7.10 -5.84
N VAL A 116 8.81 -5.91 -5.89
CA VAL A 116 9.83 -5.45 -4.95
C VAL A 116 9.16 -4.55 -3.92
N PHE A 117 9.29 -4.91 -2.68
CA PHE A 117 8.67 -4.24 -1.55
C PHE A 117 9.74 -3.66 -0.64
N VAL A 118 9.77 -2.35 -0.48
CA VAL A 118 10.65 -1.67 0.47
C VAL A 118 9.83 -1.28 1.69
N SER A 119 10.24 -1.72 2.87
CA SER A 119 9.55 -1.40 4.11
C SER A 119 10.51 -1.42 5.29
N HIS A 120 10.26 -0.52 6.23
CA HIS A 120 10.85 -0.56 7.57
C HIS A 120 9.93 -1.26 8.59
N ARG A 121 8.72 -1.67 8.17
CA ARG A 121 7.75 -2.41 8.98
C ARG A 121 7.89 -3.91 8.71
N LEU A 122 8.59 -4.62 9.61
CA LEU A 122 8.94 -6.02 9.38
C LEU A 122 7.74 -6.99 9.43
N ALA A 123 6.63 -6.60 10.04
CA ALA A 123 5.38 -7.38 9.96
C ALA A 123 4.95 -7.62 8.50
N SER A 124 5.24 -6.65 7.62
CA SER A 124 4.92 -6.73 6.19
C SER A 124 5.84 -7.65 5.38
N THR A 125 6.96 -8.08 5.94
CA THR A 125 7.91 -8.92 5.19
C THR A 125 7.57 -10.41 5.23
N SER A 126 6.69 -10.83 6.13
CA SER A 126 6.36 -12.24 6.36
C SER A 126 5.69 -12.93 5.16
N PHE A 127 5.05 -12.16 4.26
CA PHE A 127 4.42 -12.69 3.04
C PHE A 127 5.37 -12.69 1.82
N CYS A 128 6.60 -12.15 1.96
CA CYS A 128 7.56 -12.10 0.87
C CYS A 128 8.24 -13.46 0.69
N ASP A 129 8.44 -13.90 -0.56
CA ASP A 129 9.19 -15.12 -0.89
C ASP A 129 10.66 -15.00 -0.51
N ARG A 130 11.21 -13.79 -0.64
CA ARG A 130 12.62 -13.48 -0.38
C ARG A 130 12.75 -12.12 0.28
N ILE A 131 13.52 -12.05 1.34
CA ILE A 131 13.81 -10.85 2.10
C ILE A 131 15.30 -10.56 1.99
N ILE A 132 15.66 -9.30 1.78
CA ILE A 132 17.03 -8.81 1.73
C ILE A 132 17.14 -7.71 2.78
N LEU A 133 17.98 -7.95 3.80
CA LEU A 133 18.31 -6.93 4.79
C LEU A 133 19.55 -6.16 4.34
N ILE A 134 19.42 -4.84 4.26
CA ILE A 134 20.49 -3.94 3.84
C ILE A 134 20.89 -3.06 5.03
N GLU A 135 22.18 -3.05 5.33
CA GLU A 135 22.80 -2.20 6.37
C GLU A 135 24.06 -1.56 5.82
N ASN A 136 24.24 -0.25 6.04
CA ASN A 136 25.41 0.50 5.56
C ASN A 136 25.69 0.28 4.06
N GLY A 137 24.64 0.18 3.23
CA GLY A 137 24.74 -0.02 1.79
C GLY A 137 25.19 -1.42 1.36
N LYS A 138 25.18 -2.41 2.26
CA LYS A 138 25.54 -3.81 1.97
C LYS A 138 24.43 -4.75 2.37
N ILE A 139 24.30 -5.85 1.64
CA ILE A 139 23.41 -6.96 2.02
C ILE A 139 24.04 -7.67 3.21
N CYS A 140 23.32 -7.68 4.35
CA CYS A 140 23.77 -8.34 5.58
C CYS A 140 23.16 -9.72 5.72
N GLU A 141 21.88 -9.85 5.43
CA GLU A 141 21.13 -11.10 5.54
C GLU A 141 20.18 -11.23 4.36
N GLU A 142 19.95 -12.48 3.94
CA GLU A 142 19.05 -12.80 2.84
C GLU A 142 18.42 -14.17 3.07
N GLY A 143 17.11 -14.29 2.80
CA GLY A 143 16.37 -15.54 2.93
C GLY A 143 14.88 -15.32 3.00
N SER A 144 14.12 -16.37 3.21
CA SER A 144 12.71 -16.29 3.57
C SER A 144 12.54 -15.83 5.03
N HIS A 145 11.35 -15.37 5.40
CA HIS A 145 11.03 -14.99 6.78
C HIS A 145 11.41 -16.08 7.80
N ASN A 146 11.05 -17.32 7.51
CA ASN A 146 11.32 -18.45 8.41
C ASN A 146 12.79 -18.79 8.53
N GLU A 147 13.57 -18.67 7.46
CA GLU A 147 15.01 -18.90 7.47
C GLU A 147 15.72 -17.82 8.29
N LEU A 148 15.39 -16.56 8.08
CA LEU A 148 16.00 -15.44 8.80
C LEU A 148 15.66 -15.45 10.30
N LEU A 149 14.47 -15.87 10.69
CA LEU A 149 14.13 -16.06 12.10
C LEU A 149 15.00 -17.15 12.76
N LYS A 150 15.33 -18.25 12.03
CA LYS A 150 16.16 -19.34 12.54
C LYS A 150 17.65 -18.95 12.65
N GLN A 151 18.13 -18.05 11.82
CA GLN A 151 19.53 -17.59 11.83
C GLN A 151 19.92 -16.82 13.08
N ASN A 152 18.95 -16.34 13.87
CA ASN A 152 19.18 -15.51 15.07
C ASN A 152 20.02 -14.24 14.80
N GLY A 153 19.92 -13.68 13.58
CA GLY A 153 20.64 -12.50 13.14
C GLY A 153 19.93 -11.19 13.43
N THR A 154 20.36 -10.14 12.72
CA THR A 154 19.82 -8.77 12.84
C THR A 154 18.34 -8.73 12.46
N TYR A 155 17.91 -9.45 11.41
CA TYR A 155 16.50 -9.51 11.01
C TYR A 155 15.60 -9.97 12.16
N ARG A 156 15.96 -11.08 12.83
CA ARG A 156 15.19 -11.59 13.96
C ARG A 156 15.12 -10.59 15.11
N MET A 157 16.24 -9.99 15.48
CA MET A 157 16.30 -8.98 16.54
C MET A 157 15.35 -7.81 16.25
N LEU A 158 15.40 -7.29 15.02
CA LEU A 158 14.52 -6.19 14.59
C LEU A 158 13.04 -6.60 14.60
N PHE A 159 12.72 -7.80 14.09
CA PHE A 159 11.37 -8.33 14.04
C PHE A 159 10.77 -8.49 15.43
N GLU A 160 11.51 -9.12 16.37
CA GLU A 160 11.06 -9.30 17.75
C GLU A 160 10.90 -7.97 18.50
N THR A 161 11.79 -7.00 18.22
CA THR A 161 11.72 -5.66 18.80
C THR A 161 10.47 -4.92 18.36
N GLN A 162 10.16 -4.94 17.06
CA GLN A 162 8.93 -4.35 16.53
C GLN A 162 7.68 -5.05 17.08
N ALA A 163 7.67 -6.39 17.12
CA ALA A 163 6.55 -7.16 17.65
C ALA A 163 6.24 -6.82 19.12
N LYS A 164 7.26 -6.65 19.95
CA LYS A 164 7.11 -6.23 21.37
C LYS A 164 6.51 -4.83 21.46
N TYR A 165 6.97 -3.89 20.62
CA TYR A 165 6.46 -2.53 20.60
C TYR A 165 4.96 -2.48 20.26
N TYR A 166 4.52 -3.27 19.27
CA TYR A 166 3.10 -3.35 18.90
C TYR A 166 2.23 -3.96 20.01
N LYS A 167 2.70 -5.03 20.69
CA LYS A 167 1.96 -5.63 21.83
C LYS A 167 1.79 -4.65 22.98
N ASN A 168 2.87 -3.98 23.39
CA ASN A 168 2.83 -3.03 24.50
C ASN A 168 1.93 -1.80 24.24
N ASN A 169 1.71 -1.44 22.98
CA ASN A 169 0.82 -0.35 22.64
C ASN A 169 -0.67 -0.78 22.61
N LEU A 170 -0.96 -2.03 22.25
CA LEU A 170 -2.32 -2.59 22.31
C LEU A 170 -2.79 -2.69 23.76
N ASP A 171 -1.95 -3.22 24.67
CA ASP A 171 -2.26 -3.34 26.10
C ASP A 171 -2.52 -1.98 26.79
N LYS A 172 -1.93 -0.91 26.30
CA LYS A 172 -2.16 0.45 26.83
C LYS A 172 -3.46 1.08 26.35
N THR A 173 -4.01 0.65 25.22
CA THR A 173 -5.26 1.19 24.68
C THR A 173 -6.48 0.51 25.38
N GLU A 174 -6.34 -0.75 25.80
CA GLU A 174 -7.41 -1.48 26.53
C GLU A 174 -7.53 -1.06 28.01
N VAL A 175 -6.57 -0.37 28.59
CA VAL A 175 -6.59 0.09 30.00
C VAL A 175 -7.15 1.52 30.12
N ALA A 176 -7.45 2.18 28.99
CA ALA A 176 -7.92 3.57 28.95
C ALA A 176 -9.44 3.71 28.67
N GLU A 177 -10.19 2.62 28.65
CA GLU A 177 -11.66 2.52 28.70
C GLU A 177 -12.11 2.02 30.09
#